data_d279d821ce7b834933ae32a8efd393be
#
_entry.id   d279d821ce7b834933ae32a8efd393be
#
_cell.length_a   1.000
_cell.length_b   1.000
_cell.length_c   1.000
_cell.angle_alpha   90.00
_cell.angle_beta   90.00
_cell.angle_gamma   90.00
#
_symmetry.space_group_name_H-M   'P 1'
#
loop_
_entity.id
_entity.type
_entity.pdbx_description
1 polymer ?
#
loop_
_entity_poly.entity_id
_entity_poly.type
_entity_poly.pdbx_seq_one_letter_code
_entity_poly.pdbx_strand_id
1 'polypeptide(L)'
;MNIKVKRTHEISDEEIIEIYDLFYKVFRKKRDVCFFREEFSNNPKGYSYHALCYNENDKIVGHNVYIPFLYKKCNYEFYLALSTDAMVDPVYQGQGIYRKLLQSCEDAAIKDGCKMRIGFPNGNSFPIQIKAMKYIEIGKLSIY
;
A
#
# COMPACT_ATOMS: atom_id res chain seq x y z
N MET A 1 6.95 13.71 -11.65
CA MET A 1 6.84 12.54 -10.74
C MET A 1 6.27 11.33 -11.47
N ASN A 2 6.86 10.18 -11.26
CA ASN A 2 6.49 8.93 -11.93
C ASN A 2 6.04 7.89 -10.91
N ILE A 3 4.89 7.22 -11.14
CA ILE A 3 4.41 6.13 -10.29
C ILE A 3 4.55 4.81 -11.05
N LYS A 4 5.20 3.85 -10.41
CA LYS A 4 5.34 2.48 -10.91
C LYS A 4 4.73 1.51 -9.91
N VAL A 5 4.05 0.49 -10.41
CA VAL A 5 3.59 -0.63 -9.57
C VAL A 5 4.54 -1.81 -9.78
N LYS A 6 5.05 -2.33 -8.69
CA LYS A 6 5.92 -3.50 -8.65
C LYS A 6 5.35 -4.57 -7.75
N ARG A 7 5.62 -5.82 -8.06
CA ARG A 7 5.40 -6.94 -7.14
C ARG A 7 6.58 -7.02 -6.16
N THR A 8 6.40 -7.63 -5.00
CA THR A 8 7.41 -7.67 -3.94
C THR A 8 8.78 -8.15 -4.44
N HIS A 9 8.83 -9.16 -5.31
CA HIS A 9 10.08 -9.71 -5.85
C HIS A 9 10.76 -8.84 -6.91
N GLU A 10 10.06 -7.81 -7.43
CA GLU A 10 10.60 -6.87 -8.42
C GLU A 10 11.24 -5.62 -7.77
N ILE A 11 11.13 -5.50 -6.44
CA ILE A 11 11.71 -4.38 -5.69
C ILE A 11 13.16 -4.71 -5.36
N SER A 12 14.08 -3.80 -5.70
CA SER A 12 15.50 -3.99 -5.41
C SER A 12 15.82 -3.76 -3.92
N ASP A 13 16.98 -4.22 -3.47
CA ASP A 13 17.40 -4.04 -2.09
C ASP A 13 17.62 -2.55 -1.76
N GLU A 14 18.09 -1.76 -2.73
CA GLU A 14 18.21 -0.31 -2.60
C GLU A 14 16.84 0.36 -2.44
N GLU A 15 15.85 -0.07 -3.21
CA GLU A 15 14.48 0.44 -3.10
C GLU A 15 13.85 0.08 -1.74
N ILE A 16 14.13 -1.12 -1.20
CA ILE A 16 13.67 -1.51 0.15
C ILE A 16 14.23 -0.56 1.21
N ILE A 17 15.51 -0.22 1.11
CA ILE A 17 16.15 0.74 2.03
C ILE A 17 15.46 2.10 1.91
N GLU A 18 15.25 2.61 0.69
CA GLU A 18 14.58 3.90 0.47
C GLU A 18 13.13 3.90 1.00
N ILE A 19 12.38 2.80 0.84
CA ILE A 19 11.02 2.65 1.39
C ILE A 19 11.05 2.75 2.92
N TYR A 20 11.99 2.10 3.59
CA TYR A 20 12.06 2.12 5.05
C TYR A 20 12.63 3.42 5.60
N ASP A 21 13.50 4.10 4.86
CA ASP A 21 13.91 5.48 5.18
C ASP A 21 12.72 6.45 5.09
N LEU A 22 11.89 6.30 4.04
CA LEU A 22 10.65 7.06 3.92
C LEU A 22 9.66 6.71 5.05
N PHE A 23 9.54 5.44 5.41
CA PHE A 23 8.71 5.00 6.53
C PHE A 23 9.15 5.64 7.85
N TYR A 24 10.46 5.67 8.12
CA TYR A 24 11.00 6.35 9.29
C TYR A 24 10.74 7.85 9.26
N LYS A 25 10.89 8.47 8.10
CA LYS A 25 10.64 9.91 7.93
C LYS A 25 9.18 10.28 8.24
N VAL A 26 8.23 9.44 7.83
CA VAL A 26 6.79 9.70 7.98
C VAL A 26 6.28 9.29 9.36
N PHE A 27 6.62 8.09 9.82
CA PHE A 27 6.03 7.50 11.02
C PHE A 27 6.92 7.54 12.27
N ARG A 28 8.19 7.94 12.12
CA ARG A 28 9.19 7.97 13.21
C ARG A 28 9.43 6.60 13.89
N LYS A 29 9.21 5.53 13.15
CA LYS A 29 9.42 4.14 13.58
C LYS A 29 10.42 3.48 12.64
N LYS A 30 11.33 2.70 13.20
CA LYS A 30 12.28 1.90 12.40
C LYS A 30 11.69 0.52 12.10
N ARG A 31 11.96 0.03 10.90
CA ARG A 31 11.71 -1.36 10.49
C ARG A 31 13.03 -1.97 10.01
N ASP A 32 13.16 -3.27 10.21
CA ASP A 32 14.31 -4.02 9.72
C ASP A 32 14.09 -4.45 8.28
N VAL A 33 14.99 -4.05 7.39
CA VAL A 33 14.92 -4.38 5.95
C VAL A 33 14.92 -5.87 5.67
N CYS A 34 15.48 -6.69 6.56
CA CYS A 34 15.54 -8.14 6.43
C CYS A 34 14.14 -8.77 6.36
N PHE A 35 13.13 -8.18 6.99
CA PHE A 35 11.77 -8.72 7.04
C PHE A 35 10.86 -8.25 5.91
N PHE A 36 11.29 -7.31 5.07
CA PHE A 36 10.44 -6.73 4.03
C PHE A 36 9.85 -7.79 3.09
N ARG A 37 10.70 -8.65 2.53
CA ARG A 37 10.27 -9.65 1.56
C ARG A 37 9.35 -10.69 2.19
N GLU A 38 9.64 -11.13 3.40
CA GLU A 38 8.79 -12.08 4.13
C GLU A 38 7.42 -11.46 4.44
N GLU A 39 7.40 -10.24 4.98
CA GLU A 39 6.15 -9.54 5.33
C GLU A 39 5.20 -9.43 4.14
N PHE A 40 5.70 -9.05 2.97
CA PHE A 40 4.87 -8.78 1.80
C PHE A 40 4.73 -9.95 0.81
N SER A 41 5.44 -11.06 1.04
CA SER A 41 5.29 -12.29 0.24
C SER A 41 4.57 -13.41 0.98
N ASN A 42 4.38 -13.30 2.28
CA ASN A 42 3.70 -14.34 3.08
C ASN A 42 2.16 -14.22 2.95
N ASN A 43 1.68 -14.49 1.75
CA ASN A 43 0.25 -14.51 1.40
C ASN A 43 0.00 -15.52 0.27
N PRO A 44 -1.27 -15.87 -0.03
CA PRO A 44 -1.57 -16.93 -1.00
C PRO A 44 -1.05 -16.68 -2.42
N LYS A 45 -0.78 -15.44 -2.82
CA LYS A 45 -0.20 -15.12 -4.13
C LYS A 45 1.34 -15.13 -4.13
N GLY A 46 1.98 -15.09 -2.95
CA GLY A 46 3.43 -15.02 -2.81
C GLY A 46 4.05 -13.65 -3.11
N TYR A 47 3.23 -12.62 -3.28
CA TYR A 47 3.66 -11.23 -3.49
C TYR A 47 2.56 -10.24 -3.11
N SER A 48 2.94 -8.99 -2.95
CA SER A 48 2.02 -7.86 -2.78
C SER A 48 2.24 -6.85 -3.91
N TYR A 49 1.29 -5.92 -4.07
CA TYR A 49 1.34 -4.85 -5.06
C TYR A 49 1.87 -3.59 -4.40
N HIS A 50 3.01 -3.10 -4.84
CA HIS A 50 3.66 -1.90 -4.31
C HIS A 50 3.59 -0.79 -5.35
N ALA A 51 2.89 0.31 -5.05
CA ALA A 51 2.96 1.53 -5.82
C ALA A 51 4.07 2.41 -5.25
N LEU A 52 5.03 2.77 -6.09
CA LEU A 52 6.18 3.59 -5.76
C LEU A 52 6.14 4.88 -6.56
N CYS A 53 6.17 6.03 -5.88
CA CYS A 53 6.28 7.33 -6.51
C CYS A 53 7.72 7.81 -6.45
N TYR A 54 8.31 8.09 -7.61
CA TYR A 54 9.67 8.60 -7.77
C TYR A 54 9.62 10.09 -8.10
N ASN A 55 10.54 10.85 -7.50
CA ASN A 55 10.77 12.25 -7.87
C ASN A 55 11.68 12.36 -9.12
N GLU A 56 12.06 13.58 -9.47
CA GLU A 56 12.93 13.89 -10.61
C GLU A 56 14.36 13.34 -10.49
N ASN A 57 14.78 13.00 -9.28
CA ASN A 57 16.09 12.40 -8.99
C ASN A 57 16.01 10.88 -8.78
N ASP A 58 14.94 10.25 -9.26
CA ASP A 58 14.66 8.81 -9.10
C ASP A 58 14.63 8.33 -7.61
N LYS A 59 14.33 9.23 -6.68
CA LYS A 59 14.15 8.89 -5.27
C LYS A 59 12.71 8.60 -4.93
N ILE A 60 12.48 7.59 -4.08
CA ILE A 60 11.15 7.20 -3.62
C ILE A 60 10.62 8.24 -2.63
N VAL A 61 9.54 8.92 -3.01
CA VAL A 61 8.86 9.95 -2.21
C VAL A 61 7.44 9.57 -1.83
N GLY A 62 6.98 8.41 -2.25
CA GLY A 62 5.68 7.87 -1.87
C GLY A 62 5.61 6.37 -2.07
N HIS A 63 4.91 5.69 -1.19
CA HIS A 63 4.70 4.25 -1.23
C HIS A 63 3.32 3.89 -0.69
N ASN A 64 2.72 2.88 -1.27
CA ASN A 64 1.56 2.18 -0.75
C ASN A 64 1.64 0.72 -1.17
N VAL A 65 1.14 -0.17 -0.32
CA VAL A 65 1.09 -1.59 -0.63
C VAL A 65 -0.32 -2.15 -0.46
N TYR A 66 -0.71 -2.99 -1.40
CA TYR A 66 -1.90 -3.83 -1.31
C TYR A 66 -1.47 -5.28 -1.14
N ILE A 67 -1.83 -5.87 0.00
CA ILE A 67 -1.55 -7.27 0.32
C ILE A 67 -2.76 -8.11 -0.07
N PRO A 68 -2.64 -9.10 -0.98
CA PRO A 68 -3.75 -9.96 -1.36
C PRO A 68 -3.99 -11.03 -0.30
N PHE A 69 -5.27 -11.21 0.06
CA PHE A 69 -5.73 -12.29 0.93
C PHE A 69 -6.82 -13.10 0.25
N LEU A 70 -6.82 -14.40 0.47
CA LEU A 70 -7.91 -15.27 0.04
C LEU A 70 -9.02 -15.22 1.10
N TYR A 71 -10.18 -14.75 0.70
CA TYR A 71 -11.39 -14.74 1.51
C TYR A 71 -12.33 -15.87 1.11
N LYS A 72 -12.84 -16.58 2.10
CA LYS A 72 -13.75 -17.69 1.89
C LYS A 72 -15.06 -17.48 2.65
N LYS A 73 -16.16 -17.60 1.95
CA LYS A 73 -17.51 -17.57 2.53
C LYS A 73 -18.35 -18.71 1.96
N CYS A 74 -18.71 -19.68 2.78
CA CYS A 74 -19.37 -20.91 2.33
C CYS A 74 -18.53 -21.60 1.23
N ASN A 75 -19.09 -21.79 0.04
CA ASN A 75 -18.42 -22.38 -1.12
C ASN A 75 -17.83 -21.34 -2.09
N TYR A 76 -17.81 -20.07 -1.68
CA TYR A 76 -17.32 -18.97 -2.51
C TYR A 76 -15.97 -18.48 -2.00
N GLU A 77 -14.98 -18.43 -2.88
CA GLU A 77 -13.64 -17.92 -2.60
C GLU A 77 -13.33 -16.75 -3.53
N PHE A 78 -12.69 -15.72 -2.98
CA PHE A 78 -12.19 -14.60 -3.76
C PHE A 78 -11.00 -13.92 -3.08
N TYR A 79 -10.18 -13.26 -3.88
CA TYR A 79 -9.12 -12.43 -3.35
C TYR A 79 -9.64 -11.04 -2.99
N LEU A 80 -9.26 -10.58 -1.80
CA LEU A 80 -9.37 -9.18 -1.40
C LEU A 80 -7.96 -8.61 -1.21
N ALA A 81 -7.82 -7.31 -1.34
CA ALA A 81 -6.55 -6.61 -1.12
C ALA A 81 -6.65 -5.70 0.10
N LEU A 82 -5.71 -5.87 1.04
CA LEU A 82 -5.56 -4.99 2.20
C LEU A 82 -4.61 -3.85 1.86
N SER A 83 -5.09 -2.61 1.93
CA SER A 83 -4.25 -1.42 1.81
C SER A 83 -3.52 -1.14 3.12
N THR A 84 -2.22 -1.04 3.05
CA THR A 84 -1.37 -0.69 4.20
C THR A 84 -0.16 0.15 3.77
N ASP A 85 0.57 0.70 4.73
CA ASP A 85 1.81 1.46 4.54
C ASP A 85 1.69 2.60 3.50
N ALA A 86 0.52 3.23 3.44
CA ALA A 86 0.32 4.38 2.57
C ALA A 86 1.03 5.61 3.15
N MET A 87 2.06 6.08 2.47
CA MET A 87 2.89 7.19 2.93
C MET A 87 3.36 8.06 1.77
N VAL A 88 3.48 9.35 2.05
CA VAL A 88 4.06 10.35 1.15
C VAL A 88 5.00 11.22 1.95
N ASP A 89 6.18 11.45 1.43
CA ASP A 89 7.16 12.37 2.02
C ASP A 89 6.49 13.71 2.31
N PRO A 90 6.63 14.26 3.54
CA PRO A 90 6.01 15.52 3.94
C PRO A 90 6.23 16.68 2.96
N VAL A 91 7.40 16.73 2.31
CA VAL A 91 7.73 17.77 1.32
C VAL A 91 6.85 17.69 0.07
N TYR A 92 6.34 16.51 -0.26
CA TYR A 92 5.55 16.25 -1.47
C TYR A 92 4.05 16.05 -1.18
N GLN A 93 3.61 16.24 0.05
CA GLN A 93 2.19 16.16 0.40
C GLN A 93 1.38 17.30 -0.25
N GLY A 94 0.05 17.11 -0.32
CA GLY A 94 -0.86 18.08 -0.94
C GLY A 94 -0.89 18.07 -2.48
N GLN A 95 -0.10 17.22 -3.14
CA GLN A 95 -0.01 17.12 -4.61
C GLN A 95 -0.84 15.95 -5.19
N GLY A 96 -1.70 15.34 -4.41
CA GLY A 96 -2.54 14.22 -4.84
C GLY A 96 -1.80 12.88 -5.02
N ILE A 97 -0.55 12.77 -4.60
CA ILE A 97 0.28 11.56 -4.74
C ILE A 97 -0.37 10.40 -4.01
N TYR A 98 -0.83 10.61 -2.78
CA TYR A 98 -1.48 9.57 -1.97
C TYR A 98 -2.62 8.87 -2.73
N ARG A 99 -3.53 9.65 -3.33
CA ARG A 99 -4.65 9.10 -4.11
C ARG A 99 -4.16 8.32 -5.33
N LYS A 100 -3.15 8.81 -6.03
CA LYS A 100 -2.58 8.13 -7.21
C LYS A 100 -1.93 6.81 -6.83
N LEU A 101 -1.23 6.74 -5.69
CA LEU A 101 -0.63 5.50 -5.18
C LEU A 101 -1.70 4.44 -4.88
N LEU A 102 -2.77 4.82 -4.16
CA LEU A 102 -3.89 3.93 -3.88
C LEU A 102 -4.54 3.42 -5.17
N GLN A 103 -4.83 4.32 -6.12
CA GLN A 103 -5.46 3.95 -7.39
C GLN A 103 -4.58 2.99 -8.20
N SER A 104 -3.27 3.24 -8.25
CA SER A 104 -2.34 2.38 -8.99
C SER A 104 -2.27 0.96 -8.41
N CYS A 105 -2.24 0.82 -7.07
CA CYS A 105 -2.31 -0.49 -6.43
C CYS A 105 -3.66 -1.18 -6.69
N GLU A 106 -4.76 -0.43 -6.63
CA GLU A 106 -6.10 -0.95 -6.89
C GLU A 106 -6.23 -1.49 -8.30
N ASP A 107 -5.81 -0.73 -9.30
CA ASP A 107 -5.86 -1.14 -10.71
C ASP A 107 -5.06 -2.43 -10.94
N ALA A 108 -3.88 -2.54 -10.35
CA ALA A 108 -3.06 -3.74 -10.43
C ALA A 108 -3.72 -4.95 -9.74
N ALA A 109 -4.28 -4.77 -8.54
CA ALA A 109 -4.96 -5.82 -7.80
C ALA A 109 -6.23 -6.31 -8.52
N ILE A 110 -7.04 -5.41 -9.07
CA ILE A 110 -8.23 -5.75 -9.85
C ILE A 110 -7.84 -6.54 -11.10
N LYS A 111 -6.81 -6.10 -11.81
CA LYS A 111 -6.31 -6.80 -13.01
C LYS A 111 -5.88 -8.22 -12.70
N ASP A 112 -5.34 -8.48 -11.51
CA ASP A 112 -4.94 -9.80 -11.02
C ASP A 112 -6.09 -10.57 -10.34
N GLY A 113 -7.33 -10.10 -10.41
CA GLY A 113 -8.52 -10.80 -9.96
C GLY A 113 -8.96 -10.53 -8.53
N CYS A 114 -8.41 -9.55 -7.83
CA CYS A 114 -8.96 -9.11 -6.55
C CYS A 114 -10.35 -8.50 -6.74
N LYS A 115 -11.32 -8.95 -5.92
CA LYS A 115 -12.73 -8.53 -6.03
C LYS A 115 -13.10 -7.44 -5.04
N MET A 116 -12.36 -7.30 -3.97
CA MET A 116 -12.58 -6.34 -2.89
C MET A 116 -11.28 -5.74 -2.42
N ARG A 117 -11.39 -4.57 -1.84
CA ARG A 117 -10.32 -3.93 -1.07
C ARG A 117 -10.80 -3.61 0.33
N ILE A 118 -9.90 -3.65 1.29
CA ILE A 118 -10.14 -3.29 2.68
C ILE A 118 -9.00 -2.38 3.16
N GLY A 119 -9.30 -1.47 4.08
CA GLY A 119 -8.30 -0.60 4.67
C GLY A 119 -8.67 -0.23 6.11
N PHE A 120 -7.66 0.07 6.90
CA PHE A 120 -7.80 0.57 8.27
C PHE A 120 -7.18 1.98 8.33
N PRO A 121 -7.86 3.01 7.80
CA PRO A 121 -7.32 4.36 7.72
C PRO A 121 -7.18 5.00 9.10
N ASN A 122 -6.14 5.80 9.26
CA ASN A 122 -6.03 6.74 10.37
C ASN A 122 -6.84 8.03 10.09
N GLY A 123 -6.86 8.97 11.04
CA GLY A 123 -7.60 10.23 10.89
C GLY A 123 -7.23 11.06 9.67
N ASN A 124 -6.00 10.97 9.18
CA ASN A 124 -5.53 11.72 8.01
C ASN A 124 -5.94 11.06 6.69
N SER A 125 -5.90 9.74 6.63
CA SER A 125 -6.21 8.96 5.42
C SER A 125 -7.70 8.67 5.23
N PHE A 126 -8.48 8.64 6.32
CA PHE A 126 -9.91 8.33 6.31
C PHE A 126 -10.73 9.21 5.33
N PRO A 127 -10.60 10.56 5.35
CA PRO A 127 -11.37 11.40 4.44
C PRO A 127 -11.06 11.11 2.95
N ILE A 128 -9.81 10.78 2.63
CA ILE A 128 -9.40 10.46 1.27
C ILE A 128 -10.00 9.13 0.82
N GLN A 129 -9.91 8.11 1.68
CA GLN A 129 -10.47 6.79 1.36
C GLN A 129 -11.98 6.84 1.15
N ILE A 130 -12.72 7.53 2.02
CA ILE A 130 -14.18 7.65 1.89
C ILE A 130 -14.58 8.52 0.70
N LYS A 131 -14.06 9.75 0.60
CA LYS A 131 -14.53 10.74 -0.38
C LYS A 131 -13.97 10.51 -1.77
N ALA A 132 -12.66 10.28 -1.88
CA ALA A 132 -11.98 10.19 -3.17
C ALA A 132 -11.93 8.76 -3.72
N MET A 133 -11.75 7.76 -2.85
CA MET A 133 -11.63 6.36 -3.24
C MET A 133 -12.94 5.58 -3.07
N LYS A 134 -13.99 6.23 -2.58
CA LYS A 134 -15.34 5.64 -2.40
C LYS A 134 -15.36 4.37 -1.55
N TYR A 135 -14.54 4.33 -0.50
CA TYR A 135 -14.63 3.27 0.51
C TYR A 135 -15.91 3.45 1.32
N ILE A 136 -16.46 2.34 1.80
CA ILE A 136 -17.62 2.30 2.69
C ILE A 136 -17.12 1.97 4.09
N GLU A 137 -17.47 2.79 5.09
CA GLU A 137 -17.19 2.49 6.48
C GLU A 137 -18.08 1.34 6.95
N ILE A 138 -17.48 0.24 7.39
CA ILE A 138 -18.19 -0.95 7.89
C ILE A 138 -18.09 -1.13 9.40
N GLY A 139 -17.26 -0.35 10.08
CA GLY A 139 -17.10 -0.40 11.51
C GLY A 139 -15.91 0.40 12.02
N LYS A 140 -15.78 0.44 13.33
CA LYS A 140 -14.66 1.06 14.04
C LYS A 140 -13.95 0.02 14.88
N LEU A 141 -12.61 0.01 14.83
CA LEU A 141 -11.79 -0.81 15.71
C LEU A 141 -11.43 0.01 16.95
N SER A 142 -11.72 -0.54 18.11
CA SER A 142 -11.20 -0.02 19.38
C SER A 142 -9.82 -0.61 19.63
N ILE A 143 -8.83 0.24 19.86
CA ILE A 143 -7.48 -0.18 20.23
C ILE A 143 -7.38 -0.04 21.75
N TYR A 144 -7.15 -1.14 22.43
CA TYR A 144 -6.97 -1.20 23.88
C TYR A 144 -5.49 -1.23 24.24
#